data_43d709d245cb8a9dcb2627a46a9087fc
#
_entry.id   43d709d245cb8a9dcb2627a46a9087fc
#
_cell.length_a   1.000
_cell.length_b   1.000
_cell.length_c   1.000
_cell.angle_alpha   90.00
_cell.angle_beta   90.00
_cell.angle_gamma   90.00
#
_symmetry.space_group_name_H-M   'P 1'
#
loop_
_entity.id
_entity.type
_entity.pdbx_description
1 polymer ?
#
loop_
_entity_poly.entity_id
_entity_poly.type
_entity_poly.pdbx_seq_one_letter_code
_entity_poly.pdbx_strand_id
1 'polypeptide(L)'
;MSDRRAGSSLALALFLVLAECSSGSSNGPRPQDPSRQSESEYDIARDLWLRRGQTREALEHALKAVELDDENADAAHLCALLYLDFCSQNRDECRLGEAEKHARNALKLRPDYREARNTLAVVMIHQKKAQAAVDLLKPLTEDILYQTPENAWGNLGWAYLELGQLDPAIDALRRSIAAQPQFCVGNYRLGLAHERKGELGAALTAFTKALETEAPGCKALQEAWAGRGRVSFRAGNVDSARADLAHCVKLSEATSAGKECRSMLSKLK
;
A
#
# COMPACT_ATOMS: atom_id res chain seq x y z
N MET A 1 38.17 -29.21 99.75
CA MET A 1 37.37 -28.05 100.21
C MET A 1 36.61 -27.59 99.00
N SER A 2 35.36 -28.03 98.91
CA SER A 2 34.13 -27.24 99.09
C SER A 2 34.02 -26.15 98.03
N ASP A 3 33.04 -26.04 97.16
CA ASP A 3 31.62 -26.14 97.46
C ASP A 3 30.80 -26.22 96.14
N ARG A 4 29.69 -26.87 96.22
CA ARG A 4 28.63 -26.97 95.16
C ARG A 4 27.90 -25.64 95.01
N ARG A 5 27.44 -25.31 93.83
CA ARG A 5 26.10 -24.71 93.68
C ARG A 5 25.50 -24.97 92.28
N ALA A 6 24.34 -25.54 92.39
CA ALA A 6 23.43 -25.80 91.26
C ALA A 6 22.83 -24.44 90.70
N GLY A 7 22.61 -24.37 89.46
CA GLY A 7 21.97 -23.24 88.81
C GLY A 7 21.17 -23.68 87.59
N SER A 8 19.87 -23.54 87.74
CA SER A 8 18.77 -23.94 86.92
C SER A 8 18.91 -23.64 85.44
N SER A 9 18.63 -24.66 84.64
CA SER A 9 18.38 -24.53 83.19
C SER A 9 17.03 -23.85 82.92
N LEU A 10 17.06 -22.66 82.29
CA LEU A 10 15.86 -22.04 81.72
C LEU A 10 15.83 -22.44 80.25
N ALA A 11 14.93 -23.33 79.89
CA ALA A 11 14.69 -23.69 78.52
C ALA A 11 13.83 -22.60 77.89
N LEU A 12 14.44 -21.79 77.00
CA LEU A 12 13.75 -20.81 76.21
C LEU A 12 13.16 -21.51 74.96
N ALA A 13 11.87 -21.78 74.97
CA ALA A 13 11.16 -22.32 73.84
C ALA A 13 10.99 -21.21 72.77
N LEU A 14 11.77 -21.30 71.70
CA LEU A 14 11.67 -20.44 70.55
C LEU A 14 10.50 -20.95 69.67
N PHE A 15 9.34 -20.29 69.76
CA PHE A 15 8.25 -20.47 68.81
C PHE A 15 8.63 -19.85 67.48
N LEU A 16 9.08 -20.67 66.52
CA LEU A 16 9.17 -20.31 65.10
C LEU A 16 7.74 -20.23 64.53
N VAL A 17 7.22 -19.03 64.38
CA VAL A 17 6.01 -18.79 63.56
C VAL A 17 6.44 -18.86 62.12
N LEU A 18 6.20 -20.00 61.48
CA LEU A 18 6.26 -20.12 60.03
C LEU A 18 5.09 -19.34 59.44
N ALA A 19 5.36 -18.09 59.01
CA ALA A 19 4.47 -17.36 58.17
C ALA A 19 4.50 -18.04 56.79
N GLU A 20 3.52 -18.89 56.50
CA GLU A 20 3.26 -19.37 55.13
C GLU A 20 2.83 -18.14 54.29
N CYS A 21 3.79 -17.59 53.51
CA CYS A 21 3.48 -16.74 52.38
C CYS A 21 2.77 -17.59 51.32
N SER A 22 1.47 -17.71 51.45
CA SER A 22 0.59 -18.18 50.37
C SER A 22 0.68 -17.18 49.23
N SER A 23 1.67 -17.32 48.36
CA SER A 23 1.67 -16.67 47.06
C SER A 23 0.56 -17.32 46.20
N GLY A 24 -0.64 -16.80 46.33
CA GLY A 24 -1.74 -17.11 45.43
C GLY A 24 -1.33 -16.71 44.01
N SER A 25 -0.72 -17.66 43.31
CA SER A 25 -0.56 -17.59 41.86
C SER A 25 -1.95 -17.68 41.24
N SER A 26 -2.59 -16.56 41.00
CA SER A 26 -3.77 -16.49 40.18
C SER A 26 -3.36 -16.73 38.72
N ASN A 27 -3.20 -18.01 38.36
CA ASN A 27 -3.03 -18.46 36.97
C ASN A 27 -4.38 -18.39 36.21
N GLY A 28 -5.10 -17.30 36.33
CA GLY A 28 -6.13 -16.95 35.36
C GLY A 28 -5.45 -16.37 34.11
N PRO A 29 -6.00 -16.63 32.90
CA PRO A 29 -5.50 -15.92 31.72
C PRO A 29 -5.54 -14.43 31.99
N ARG A 30 -4.38 -13.75 31.93
CA ARG A 30 -4.35 -12.29 32.05
C ARG A 30 -5.26 -11.73 30.95
N PRO A 31 -6.12 -10.74 31.26
CA PRO A 31 -6.87 -10.05 30.22
C PRO A 31 -5.87 -9.65 29.13
N GLN A 32 -6.07 -10.14 27.93
CA GLN A 32 -5.19 -9.76 26.83
C GLN A 32 -5.43 -8.27 26.56
N ASP A 33 -4.37 -7.50 26.58
CA ASP A 33 -4.37 -6.07 26.28
C ASP A 33 -4.96 -5.87 24.85
N PRO A 34 -6.06 -5.12 24.68
CA PRO A 34 -6.67 -4.91 23.37
C PRO A 34 -5.69 -4.35 22.33
N SER A 35 -4.79 -3.46 22.72
CA SER A 35 -3.77 -2.90 21.83
C SER A 35 -2.80 -3.98 21.30
N ARG A 36 -2.38 -4.92 22.16
CA ARG A 36 -1.54 -6.05 21.71
C ARG A 36 -2.29 -7.03 20.80
N GLN A 37 -3.59 -7.21 21.05
CA GLN A 37 -4.42 -8.01 20.15
C GLN A 37 -4.58 -7.32 18.80
N SER A 38 -4.77 -6.00 18.78
CA SER A 38 -4.84 -5.18 17.57
C SER A 38 -3.54 -5.29 16.76
N GLU A 39 -2.38 -5.17 17.40
CA GLU A 39 -1.07 -5.36 16.74
C GLU A 39 -0.95 -6.76 16.11
N SER A 40 -1.37 -7.81 16.83
CA SER A 40 -1.35 -9.17 16.32
C SER A 40 -2.26 -9.36 15.09
N GLU A 41 -3.46 -8.83 15.13
CA GLU A 41 -4.41 -8.89 13.99
C GLU A 41 -3.88 -8.09 12.79
N TYR A 42 -3.26 -6.93 13.03
CA TYR A 42 -2.59 -6.14 11.99
C TYR A 42 -1.44 -6.92 11.32
N ASP A 43 -0.59 -7.61 12.11
CA ASP A 43 0.52 -8.40 11.56
C ASP A 43 0.01 -9.60 10.75
N ILE A 44 -1.05 -10.27 11.20
CA ILE A 44 -1.73 -11.33 10.44
C ILE A 44 -2.26 -10.78 9.11
N ALA A 45 -2.93 -9.63 9.13
CA ALA A 45 -3.46 -8.99 7.95
C ALA A 45 -2.35 -8.67 6.92
N ARG A 46 -1.21 -8.15 7.39
CA ARG A 46 -0.05 -7.88 6.52
C ARG A 46 0.52 -9.13 5.89
N ASP A 47 0.67 -10.23 6.67
CA ASP A 47 1.17 -11.49 6.13
C ASP A 47 0.23 -12.06 5.08
N LEU A 48 -1.07 -12.08 5.36
CA LEU A 48 -2.10 -12.54 4.43
C LEU A 48 -2.07 -11.76 3.12
N TRP A 49 -1.95 -10.44 3.18
CA TRP A 49 -1.94 -9.60 2.00
C TRP A 49 -0.63 -9.70 1.21
N LEU A 50 0.52 -9.43 1.87
CA LEU A 50 1.80 -9.24 1.18
C LEU A 50 2.47 -10.55 0.76
N ARG A 51 2.25 -11.65 1.51
CA ARG A 51 2.91 -12.94 1.23
C ARG A 51 2.00 -13.96 0.59
N ARG A 52 0.69 -13.93 0.92
CA ARG A 52 -0.26 -14.95 0.45
C ARG A 52 -1.23 -14.42 -0.60
N GLY A 53 -1.33 -13.11 -0.80
CA GLY A 53 -2.27 -12.49 -1.75
C GLY A 53 -3.74 -12.66 -1.38
N GLN A 54 -4.04 -12.93 -0.09
CA GLN A 54 -5.38 -13.20 0.44
C GLN A 54 -6.01 -11.88 0.91
N THR A 55 -6.35 -10.99 -0.03
CA THR A 55 -6.82 -9.63 0.26
C THR A 55 -8.09 -9.60 1.13
N ARG A 56 -9.02 -10.56 0.95
CA ARG A 56 -10.30 -10.59 1.70
C ARG A 56 -10.07 -10.92 3.17
N GLU A 57 -9.37 -12.00 3.44
CA GLU A 57 -9.02 -12.42 4.80
C GLU A 57 -8.14 -11.36 5.50
N ALA A 58 -7.24 -10.75 4.74
CA ALA A 58 -6.43 -9.64 5.24
C ALA A 58 -7.30 -8.45 5.69
N LEU A 59 -8.35 -8.11 4.92
CA LEU A 59 -9.25 -7.02 5.30
C LEU A 59 -10.04 -7.36 6.57
N GLU A 60 -10.50 -8.60 6.74
CA GLU A 60 -11.21 -9.03 7.95
C GLU A 60 -10.34 -8.85 9.21
N HIS A 61 -9.07 -9.28 9.15
CA HIS A 61 -8.10 -9.10 10.23
C HIS A 61 -7.75 -7.62 10.46
N ALA A 62 -7.57 -6.82 9.40
CA ALA A 62 -7.28 -5.40 9.54
C ALA A 62 -8.45 -4.61 10.17
N LEU A 63 -9.69 -4.93 9.81
CA LEU A 63 -10.89 -4.34 10.43
C LEU A 63 -11.00 -4.73 11.89
N LYS A 64 -10.72 -5.99 12.23
CA LYS A 64 -10.69 -6.46 13.61
C LYS A 64 -9.61 -5.76 14.44
N ALA A 65 -8.44 -5.48 13.84
CA ALA A 65 -7.40 -4.69 14.50
C ALA A 65 -7.90 -3.28 14.87
N VAL A 66 -8.61 -2.60 13.96
CA VAL A 66 -9.21 -1.27 14.21
C VAL A 66 -10.35 -1.35 15.24
N GLU A 67 -11.10 -2.46 15.29
CA GLU A 67 -12.17 -2.67 16.30
C GLU A 67 -11.59 -2.88 17.70
N LEU A 68 -10.46 -3.59 17.82
CA LEU A 68 -9.78 -3.86 19.08
C LEU A 68 -9.06 -2.63 19.65
N ASP A 69 -8.53 -1.79 18.76
CA ASP A 69 -7.84 -0.54 19.11
C ASP A 69 -8.10 0.51 18.03
N ASP A 70 -8.99 1.45 18.32
CA ASP A 70 -9.38 2.51 17.39
C ASP A 70 -8.32 3.63 17.26
N GLU A 71 -7.27 3.59 18.10
CA GLU A 71 -6.09 4.45 18.01
C GLU A 71 -4.95 3.84 17.17
N ASN A 72 -5.12 2.61 16.65
CA ASN A 72 -4.13 1.96 15.79
C ASN A 72 -4.12 2.58 14.38
N ALA A 73 -3.28 3.60 14.19
CA ALA A 73 -3.14 4.30 12.90
C ALA A 73 -2.63 3.38 11.78
N ASP A 74 -1.80 2.38 12.09
CA ASP A 74 -1.24 1.45 11.11
C ASP A 74 -2.31 0.48 10.60
N ALA A 75 -3.16 -0.03 11.48
CA ALA A 75 -4.31 -0.85 11.10
C ALA A 75 -5.31 -0.06 10.26
N ALA A 76 -5.61 1.19 10.64
CA ALA A 76 -6.45 2.07 9.84
C ALA A 76 -5.88 2.31 8.43
N HIS A 77 -4.57 2.59 8.32
CA HIS A 77 -3.91 2.74 7.02
C HIS A 77 -3.96 1.45 6.19
N LEU A 78 -3.73 0.29 6.80
CA LEU A 78 -3.80 -1.00 6.11
C LEU A 78 -5.20 -1.27 5.55
N CYS A 79 -6.28 -0.97 6.30
CA CYS A 79 -7.64 -1.04 5.78
C CYS A 79 -7.82 -0.19 4.52
N ALA A 80 -7.29 1.04 4.50
CA ALA A 80 -7.37 1.91 3.32
C ALA A 80 -6.66 1.30 2.10
N LEU A 81 -5.48 0.71 2.30
CA LEU A 81 -4.73 0.03 1.24
C LEU A 81 -5.48 -1.19 0.69
N LEU A 82 -6.06 -2.01 1.57
CA LEU A 82 -6.80 -3.21 1.18
C LEU A 82 -8.08 -2.86 0.40
N TYR A 83 -8.81 -1.81 0.80
CA TYR A 83 -9.94 -1.32 0.01
C TYR A 83 -9.52 -0.78 -1.37
N LEU A 84 -8.35 -0.15 -1.50
CA LEU A 84 -7.79 0.25 -2.80
C LEU A 84 -7.41 -0.97 -3.64
N ASP A 85 -6.87 -2.02 -3.02
CA ASP A 85 -6.51 -3.25 -3.71
C ASP A 85 -7.74 -3.92 -4.34
N PHE A 86 -8.87 -3.99 -3.63
CA PHE A 86 -10.14 -4.43 -4.22
C PHE A 86 -10.55 -3.58 -5.43
N CYS A 87 -10.36 -2.27 -5.38
CA CYS A 87 -10.68 -1.39 -6.52
C CYS A 87 -9.83 -1.70 -7.77
N SER A 88 -8.60 -2.19 -7.57
CA SER A 88 -7.73 -2.61 -8.67
C SER A 88 -8.13 -3.96 -9.25
N GLN A 89 -8.61 -4.89 -8.41
CA GLN A 89 -8.95 -6.25 -8.79
C GLN A 89 -10.37 -6.36 -9.38
N ASN A 90 -11.36 -5.74 -8.72
CA ASN A 90 -12.76 -5.85 -9.10
C ASN A 90 -13.52 -4.55 -8.84
N ARG A 91 -14.06 -3.92 -9.89
CA ARG A 91 -14.83 -2.68 -9.77
C ARG A 91 -16.09 -2.82 -8.91
N ASP A 92 -16.73 -3.98 -8.93
CA ASP A 92 -17.98 -4.22 -8.19
C ASP A 92 -17.72 -4.28 -6.67
N GLU A 93 -16.53 -4.68 -6.27
CA GLU A 93 -16.07 -4.73 -4.87
C GLU A 93 -15.38 -3.44 -4.42
N CYS A 94 -15.17 -2.48 -5.32
CA CYS A 94 -14.50 -1.23 -5.02
C CYS A 94 -15.32 -0.38 -4.03
N ARG A 95 -14.68 0.03 -2.93
CA ARG A 95 -15.28 0.81 -1.84
C ARG A 95 -14.39 2.03 -1.51
N LEU A 96 -14.27 2.96 -2.47
CA LEU A 96 -13.43 4.15 -2.30
C LEU A 96 -13.83 5.02 -1.11
N GLY A 97 -15.11 5.01 -0.72
CA GLY A 97 -15.58 5.71 0.48
C GLY A 97 -14.97 5.15 1.76
N GLU A 98 -14.89 3.82 1.88
CA GLU A 98 -14.25 3.17 3.03
C GLU A 98 -12.73 3.39 3.00
N ALA A 99 -12.10 3.29 1.83
CA ALA A 99 -10.69 3.62 1.68
C ALA A 99 -10.38 5.06 2.15
N GLU A 100 -11.20 6.04 1.75
CA GLU A 100 -11.07 7.43 2.21
C GLU A 100 -11.23 7.56 3.72
N LYS A 101 -12.29 6.96 4.28
CA LYS A 101 -12.58 6.99 5.72
C LYS A 101 -11.40 6.49 6.55
N HIS A 102 -10.86 5.31 6.20
CA HIS A 102 -9.75 4.71 6.91
C HIS A 102 -8.44 5.48 6.73
N ALA A 103 -8.13 5.99 5.52
CA ALA A 103 -6.96 6.84 5.30
C ALA A 103 -7.03 8.16 6.10
N ARG A 104 -8.20 8.80 6.17
CA ARG A 104 -8.41 10.00 6.99
C ARG A 104 -8.31 9.69 8.48
N ASN A 105 -8.80 8.54 8.93
CA ASN A 105 -8.67 8.12 10.32
C ASN A 105 -7.19 7.94 10.69
N ALA A 106 -6.41 7.25 9.86
CA ALA A 106 -4.97 7.10 10.06
C ALA A 106 -4.26 8.46 10.21
N LEU A 107 -4.62 9.44 9.37
CA LEU A 107 -4.07 10.80 9.44
C LEU A 107 -4.58 11.62 10.63
N LYS A 108 -5.80 11.36 11.12
CA LYS A 108 -6.30 11.98 12.35
C LYS A 108 -5.51 11.49 13.57
N LEU A 109 -5.21 10.20 13.62
CA LEU A 109 -4.44 9.56 14.70
C LEU A 109 -2.94 9.94 14.63
N ARG A 110 -2.39 9.98 13.41
CA ARG A 110 -0.98 10.33 13.16
C ARG A 110 -0.88 11.35 12.02
N PRO A 111 -0.92 12.67 12.31
CA PRO A 111 -0.96 13.73 11.29
C PRO A 111 0.27 13.76 10.36
N ASP A 112 1.41 13.26 10.80
CA ASP A 112 2.65 13.16 10.03
C ASP A 112 2.82 11.82 9.30
N TYR A 113 1.77 10.98 9.21
CA TYR A 113 1.81 9.68 8.55
C TYR A 113 1.85 9.85 7.02
N ARG A 114 3.05 9.91 6.48
CA ARG A 114 3.35 10.19 5.07
C ARG A 114 2.71 9.18 4.12
N GLU A 115 2.82 7.89 4.45
CA GLU A 115 2.25 6.79 3.68
C GLU A 115 0.72 6.88 3.60
N ALA A 116 0.06 7.18 4.72
CA ALA A 116 -1.39 7.37 4.75
C ALA A 116 -1.83 8.60 3.94
N ARG A 117 -1.02 9.67 3.95
CA ARG A 117 -1.24 10.86 3.12
C ARG A 117 -1.13 10.55 1.64
N ASN A 118 -0.10 9.78 1.24
CA ASN A 118 0.04 9.31 -0.14
C ASN A 118 -1.14 8.40 -0.55
N THR A 119 -1.56 7.49 0.33
CA THR A 119 -2.70 6.61 0.10
C THR A 119 -4.00 7.40 -0.07
N LEU A 120 -4.26 8.39 0.78
CA LEU A 120 -5.41 9.28 0.64
C LEU A 120 -5.41 10.01 -0.71
N ALA A 121 -4.25 10.48 -1.15
CA ALA A 121 -4.13 11.13 -2.46
C ALA A 121 -4.48 10.17 -3.61
N VAL A 122 -4.05 8.91 -3.55
CA VAL A 122 -4.44 7.88 -4.54
C VAL A 122 -5.96 7.68 -4.53
N VAL A 123 -6.59 7.60 -3.36
CA VAL A 123 -8.06 7.53 -3.23
C VAL A 123 -8.72 8.75 -3.89
N MET A 124 -8.20 9.96 -3.65
CA MET A 124 -8.72 11.19 -4.28
C MET A 124 -8.64 11.15 -5.81
N ILE A 125 -7.53 10.63 -6.36
CA ILE A 125 -7.41 10.49 -7.83
C ILE A 125 -8.48 9.53 -8.37
N HIS A 126 -8.67 8.37 -7.74
CA HIS A 126 -9.70 7.42 -8.14
C HIS A 126 -11.11 7.99 -8.05
N GLN A 127 -11.38 8.86 -7.06
CA GLN A 127 -12.64 9.57 -6.90
C GLN A 127 -12.79 10.78 -7.86
N LYS A 128 -11.83 10.99 -8.78
CA LYS A 128 -11.81 12.16 -9.69
C LYS A 128 -11.65 13.52 -8.98
N LYS A 129 -11.12 13.52 -7.79
CA LYS A 129 -10.77 14.71 -6.99
C LYS A 129 -9.27 15.03 -7.14
N ALA A 130 -8.79 15.13 -8.39
CA ALA A 130 -7.37 15.20 -8.70
C ALA A 130 -6.66 16.43 -8.10
N GLN A 131 -7.36 17.58 -7.99
CA GLN A 131 -6.78 18.76 -7.34
C GLN A 131 -6.50 18.52 -5.85
N ALA A 132 -7.42 17.89 -5.13
CA ALA A 132 -7.18 17.52 -3.72
C ALA A 132 -5.99 16.56 -3.57
N ALA A 133 -5.79 15.66 -4.53
CA ALA A 133 -4.60 14.80 -4.55
C ALA A 133 -3.31 15.60 -4.75
N VAL A 134 -3.29 16.59 -5.62
CA VAL A 134 -2.14 17.50 -5.80
C VAL A 134 -1.79 18.20 -4.49
N ASP A 135 -2.79 18.70 -3.77
CA ASP A 135 -2.59 19.43 -2.51
C ASP A 135 -2.02 18.54 -1.41
N LEU A 136 -2.37 17.24 -1.40
CA LEU A 136 -1.82 16.24 -0.49
C LEU A 136 -0.40 15.81 -0.85
N LEU A 137 -0.09 15.71 -2.16
CA LEU A 137 1.16 15.12 -2.66
C LEU A 137 2.31 16.12 -2.73
N LYS A 138 2.05 17.39 -3.07
CA LYS A 138 3.11 18.40 -3.16
C LYS A 138 3.99 18.48 -1.92
N PRO A 139 3.44 18.56 -0.69
CA PRO A 139 4.27 18.57 0.51
C PRO A 139 5.12 17.29 0.67
N LEU A 140 4.62 16.12 0.23
CA LEU A 140 5.37 14.86 0.30
C LEU A 140 6.55 14.81 -0.67
N THR A 141 6.48 15.49 -1.81
CA THR A 141 7.59 15.53 -2.77
C THR A 141 8.78 16.36 -2.29
N GLU A 142 8.57 17.20 -1.29
CA GLU A 142 9.59 18.06 -0.67
C GLU A 142 10.04 17.52 0.71
N ASP A 143 9.36 16.49 1.22
CA ASP A 143 9.67 15.91 2.53
C ASP A 143 10.82 14.91 2.45
N ILE A 144 11.98 15.33 2.95
CA ILE A 144 13.21 14.51 2.95
C ILE A 144 13.11 13.24 3.83
N LEU A 145 12.11 13.17 4.71
CA LEU A 145 11.89 12.00 5.58
C LEU A 145 10.94 10.98 4.93
N TYR A 146 10.34 11.31 3.79
CA TYR A 146 9.50 10.35 3.08
C TYR A 146 10.36 9.29 2.37
N GLN A 147 10.18 8.02 2.76
CA GLN A 147 11.06 6.92 2.33
C GLN A 147 10.86 6.48 0.88
N THR A 148 9.73 6.81 0.27
CA THR A 148 9.37 6.40 -1.09
C THR A 148 8.98 7.62 -1.95
N PRO A 149 9.92 8.56 -2.19
CA PRO A 149 9.63 9.79 -2.93
C PRO A 149 9.16 9.52 -4.37
N GLU A 150 9.59 8.40 -4.97
CA GLU A 150 9.11 7.95 -6.28
C GLU A 150 7.59 7.78 -6.32
N ASN A 151 6.97 7.30 -5.24
CA ASN A 151 5.52 7.15 -5.13
C ASN A 151 4.83 8.51 -5.08
N ALA A 152 5.34 9.47 -4.29
CA ALA A 152 4.78 10.81 -4.24
C ALA A 152 4.86 11.51 -5.60
N TRP A 153 6.03 11.51 -6.24
CA TRP A 153 6.22 12.09 -7.56
C TRP A 153 5.37 11.39 -8.63
N GLY A 154 5.30 10.05 -8.60
CA GLY A 154 4.53 9.27 -9.56
C GLY A 154 3.02 9.48 -9.44
N ASN A 155 2.51 9.62 -8.21
CA ASN A 155 1.09 9.90 -7.97
C ASN A 155 0.76 11.38 -8.23
N LEU A 156 1.68 12.32 -7.95
CA LEU A 156 1.54 13.72 -8.33
C LEU A 156 1.45 13.87 -9.86
N GLY A 157 2.32 13.17 -10.60
CA GLY A 157 2.25 13.12 -12.05
C GLY A 157 0.93 12.54 -12.56
N TRP A 158 0.40 11.52 -11.89
CA TRP A 158 -0.92 10.97 -12.22
C TRP A 158 -2.05 11.98 -11.95
N ALA A 159 -2.01 12.66 -10.80
CA ALA A 159 -3.00 13.69 -10.49
C ALA A 159 -2.99 14.82 -11.55
N TYR A 160 -1.81 15.27 -11.99
CA TYR A 160 -1.69 16.25 -13.08
C TYR A 160 -2.22 15.72 -14.42
N LEU A 161 -2.01 14.43 -14.72
CA LEU A 161 -2.60 13.79 -15.91
C LEU A 161 -4.14 13.83 -15.88
N GLU A 162 -4.75 13.55 -14.72
CA GLU A 162 -6.22 13.63 -14.58
C GLU A 162 -6.74 15.05 -14.72
N LEU A 163 -5.94 16.06 -14.35
CA LEU A 163 -6.25 17.49 -14.56
C LEU A 163 -5.96 17.98 -15.98
N GLY A 164 -5.37 17.15 -16.85
CA GLY A 164 -4.94 17.55 -18.20
C GLY A 164 -3.71 18.48 -18.22
N GLN A 165 -3.02 18.63 -17.10
CA GLN A 165 -1.81 19.43 -16.96
C GLN A 165 -0.57 18.62 -17.38
N LEU A 166 -0.38 18.50 -18.72
CA LEU A 166 0.57 17.52 -19.27
C LEU A 166 2.03 17.83 -18.98
N ASP A 167 2.47 19.09 -19.03
CA ASP A 167 3.86 19.46 -18.73
C ASP A 167 4.22 19.25 -17.26
N PRO A 168 3.42 19.71 -16.28
CA PRO A 168 3.63 19.33 -14.88
C PRO A 168 3.61 17.81 -14.63
N ALA A 169 2.74 17.06 -15.34
CA ALA A 169 2.71 15.60 -15.23
C ALA A 169 4.02 14.97 -15.69
N ILE A 170 4.54 15.40 -16.85
CA ILE A 170 5.81 14.90 -17.40
C ILE A 170 6.98 15.20 -16.45
N ASP A 171 7.06 16.42 -15.90
CA ASP A 171 8.13 16.78 -14.94
C ASP A 171 8.07 15.90 -13.68
N ALA A 172 6.89 15.78 -13.05
CA ALA A 172 6.71 14.95 -11.86
C ALA A 172 7.06 13.47 -12.12
N LEU A 173 6.61 12.91 -13.26
CA LEU A 173 6.89 11.52 -13.62
C LEU A 173 8.37 11.27 -13.91
N ARG A 174 9.07 12.23 -14.53
CA ARG A 174 10.54 12.15 -14.71
C ARG A 174 11.27 12.12 -13.37
N ARG A 175 10.84 12.92 -12.40
CA ARG A 175 11.41 12.90 -11.03
C ARG A 175 11.13 11.57 -10.32
N SER A 176 9.93 11.01 -10.47
CA SER A 176 9.61 9.67 -9.97
C SER A 176 10.55 8.61 -10.51
N ILE A 177 10.76 8.59 -11.84
CA ILE A 177 11.64 7.63 -12.52
C ILE A 177 13.11 7.86 -12.16
N ALA A 178 13.52 9.12 -11.96
CA ALA A 178 14.88 9.43 -11.51
C ALA A 178 15.16 8.94 -10.09
N ALA A 179 14.17 9.03 -9.19
CA ALA A 179 14.27 8.51 -7.83
C ALA A 179 14.30 6.96 -7.81
N GLN A 180 13.50 6.31 -8.67
CA GLN A 180 13.44 4.85 -8.78
C GLN A 180 13.35 4.41 -10.25
N PRO A 181 14.48 4.12 -10.91
CA PRO A 181 14.51 3.74 -12.33
C PRO A 181 13.72 2.46 -12.66
N GLN A 182 13.54 1.58 -11.67
CA GLN A 182 12.77 0.34 -11.83
C GLN A 182 11.27 0.52 -11.59
N PHE A 183 10.79 1.73 -11.37
CA PHE A 183 9.38 2.02 -11.20
C PHE A 183 8.66 2.08 -12.55
N CYS A 184 8.29 0.91 -13.09
CA CYS A 184 7.69 0.80 -14.42
C CYS A 184 6.35 1.53 -14.56
N VAL A 185 5.57 1.66 -13.47
CA VAL A 185 4.32 2.43 -13.48
C VAL A 185 4.59 3.91 -13.74
N GLY A 186 5.72 4.45 -13.27
CA GLY A 186 6.15 5.81 -13.62
C GLY A 186 6.40 5.97 -15.12
N ASN A 187 7.13 5.04 -15.72
CA ASN A 187 7.37 5.02 -17.17
C ASN A 187 6.06 4.85 -17.98
N TYR A 188 5.16 3.97 -17.53
CA TYR A 188 3.84 3.82 -18.15
C TYR A 188 3.03 5.13 -18.13
N ARG A 189 2.95 5.80 -16.98
CA ARG A 189 2.25 7.09 -16.86
C ARG A 189 2.92 8.18 -17.67
N LEU A 190 4.25 8.19 -17.77
CA LEU A 190 5.00 9.09 -18.64
C LEU A 190 4.64 8.86 -20.12
N GLY A 191 4.51 7.60 -20.52
CA GLY A 191 3.99 7.24 -21.85
C GLY A 191 2.62 7.81 -22.13
N LEU A 192 1.70 7.71 -21.16
CA LEU A 192 0.36 8.32 -21.27
C LEU A 192 0.40 9.86 -21.40
N ALA A 193 1.29 10.52 -20.64
CA ALA A 193 1.44 11.97 -20.72
C ALA A 193 1.90 12.42 -22.10
N HIS A 194 2.95 11.77 -22.65
CA HIS A 194 3.44 12.04 -24.00
C HIS A 194 2.41 11.69 -25.08
N GLU A 195 1.67 10.58 -24.91
CA GLU A 195 0.61 10.21 -25.85
C GLU A 195 -0.50 11.27 -25.90
N ARG A 196 -0.99 11.75 -24.75
CA ARG A 196 -1.99 12.83 -24.66
C ARG A 196 -1.49 14.15 -25.26
N LYS A 197 -0.18 14.40 -25.16
CA LYS A 197 0.47 15.58 -25.76
C LYS A 197 0.70 15.44 -27.28
N GLY A 198 0.52 14.22 -27.84
CA GLY A 198 0.77 13.94 -29.25
C GLY A 198 2.23 13.60 -29.60
N GLU A 199 3.09 13.49 -28.59
CA GLU A 199 4.51 13.19 -28.74
C GLU A 199 4.72 11.66 -28.87
N LEU A 200 4.29 11.08 -30.02
CA LEU A 200 4.20 9.64 -30.21
C LEU A 200 5.54 8.91 -30.02
N GLY A 201 6.65 9.48 -30.48
CA GLY A 201 7.98 8.88 -30.30
C GLY A 201 8.41 8.79 -28.86
N ALA A 202 8.17 9.86 -28.06
CA ALA A 202 8.46 9.88 -26.62
C ALA A 202 7.55 8.91 -25.86
N ALA A 203 6.27 8.83 -26.27
CA ALA A 203 5.33 7.88 -25.69
C ALA A 203 5.76 6.42 -25.92
N LEU A 204 6.18 6.05 -27.15
CA LEU A 204 6.71 4.72 -27.47
C LEU A 204 7.93 4.39 -26.60
N THR A 205 8.87 5.32 -26.49
CA THR A 205 10.05 5.15 -25.66
C THR A 205 9.69 4.89 -24.20
N ALA A 206 8.77 5.66 -23.63
CA ALA A 206 8.36 5.52 -22.24
C ALA A 206 7.60 4.20 -21.99
N PHE A 207 6.66 3.80 -22.85
CA PHE A 207 5.98 2.51 -22.74
C PHE A 207 6.95 1.34 -22.89
N THR A 208 7.92 1.43 -23.79
CA THR A 208 8.94 0.40 -23.98
C THR A 208 9.78 0.24 -22.71
N LYS A 209 10.24 1.34 -22.11
CA LYS A 209 10.96 1.31 -20.82
C LYS A 209 10.14 0.69 -19.70
N ALA A 210 8.82 0.97 -19.65
CA ALA A 210 7.93 0.36 -18.67
C ALA A 210 7.92 -1.17 -18.78
N LEU A 211 7.91 -1.71 -20.00
CA LEU A 211 7.81 -3.14 -20.29
C LEU A 211 9.18 -3.86 -20.26
N GLU A 212 10.28 -3.17 -20.50
CA GLU A 212 11.64 -3.70 -20.42
C GLU A 212 12.23 -3.70 -19.02
N THR A 213 11.56 -3.03 -18.06
CA THR A 213 12.01 -3.01 -16.66
C THR A 213 11.95 -4.41 -16.06
N GLU A 214 13.06 -4.88 -15.50
CA GLU A 214 13.19 -6.24 -14.94
C GLU A 214 12.55 -6.40 -13.52
N ALA A 215 11.84 -5.39 -13.02
CA ALA A 215 11.15 -5.50 -11.75
C ALA A 215 9.89 -6.41 -11.85
N PRO A 216 9.51 -7.10 -10.75
CA PRO A 216 8.33 -7.94 -10.73
C PRO A 216 7.07 -7.21 -11.19
N GLY A 217 6.27 -7.86 -12.02
CA GLY A 217 4.99 -7.31 -12.53
C GLY A 217 5.10 -6.37 -13.72
N CYS A 218 6.28 -5.79 -14.02
CA CYS A 218 6.41 -4.81 -15.10
C CYS A 218 6.06 -5.37 -16.48
N LYS A 219 6.53 -6.59 -16.80
CA LYS A 219 6.19 -7.29 -18.06
C LYS A 219 4.72 -7.69 -18.15
N ALA A 220 4.04 -7.78 -17.00
CA ALA A 220 2.61 -8.06 -16.90
C ALA A 220 1.73 -6.79 -16.84
N LEU A 221 2.32 -5.58 -16.93
CA LEU A 221 1.59 -4.31 -16.93
C LEU A 221 0.81 -4.18 -18.25
N GLN A 222 -0.40 -4.71 -18.25
CA GLN A 222 -1.26 -4.85 -19.42
C GLN A 222 -1.58 -3.50 -20.07
N GLU A 223 -1.77 -2.46 -19.28
CA GLU A 223 -2.05 -1.10 -19.73
C GLU A 223 -0.88 -0.50 -20.52
N ALA A 224 0.36 -0.89 -20.20
CA ALA A 224 1.54 -0.44 -20.96
C ALA A 224 1.60 -1.10 -22.36
N TRP A 225 1.25 -2.39 -22.46
CA TRP A 225 1.09 -3.07 -23.74
C TRP A 225 -0.02 -2.43 -24.58
N ALA A 226 -1.18 -2.13 -23.97
CA ALA A 226 -2.28 -1.42 -24.62
C ALA A 226 -1.84 -0.05 -25.15
N GLY A 227 -1.17 0.73 -24.28
CA GLY A 227 -0.66 2.07 -24.62
C GLY A 227 0.36 2.03 -25.77
N ARG A 228 1.36 1.12 -25.69
CA ARG A 228 2.36 0.98 -26.75
C ARG A 228 1.74 0.55 -28.07
N GLY A 229 0.85 -0.43 -28.05
CA GLY A 229 0.12 -0.88 -29.24
C GLY A 229 -0.71 0.23 -29.87
N ARG A 230 -1.43 1.02 -29.07
CA ARG A 230 -2.22 2.15 -29.53
C ARG A 230 -1.35 3.24 -30.18
N VAL A 231 -0.23 3.57 -29.55
CA VAL A 231 0.70 4.60 -30.08
C VAL A 231 1.42 4.09 -31.31
N SER A 232 1.83 2.81 -31.36
CA SER A 232 2.41 2.18 -32.55
C SER A 232 1.47 2.25 -33.75
N PHE A 233 0.18 1.98 -33.54
CA PHE A 233 -0.83 2.09 -34.59
C PHE A 233 -0.94 3.54 -35.11
N ARG A 234 -1.03 4.52 -34.19
CA ARG A 234 -1.10 5.95 -34.57
C ARG A 234 0.17 6.42 -35.30
N ALA A 235 1.31 5.81 -35.03
CA ALA A 235 2.59 6.08 -35.71
C ALA A 235 2.74 5.34 -37.04
N GLY A 236 1.75 4.54 -37.47
CA GLY A 236 1.79 3.77 -38.72
C GLY A 236 2.50 2.41 -38.60
N ASN A 237 2.97 2.02 -37.43
CA ASN A 237 3.69 0.75 -37.17
C ASN A 237 2.68 -0.38 -36.89
N VAL A 238 1.94 -0.80 -37.91
CA VAL A 238 0.79 -1.73 -37.77
C VAL A 238 1.21 -3.09 -37.22
N ASP A 239 2.35 -3.63 -37.64
CA ASP A 239 2.81 -4.96 -37.19
C ASP A 239 3.21 -4.96 -35.71
N SER A 240 3.92 -3.91 -35.27
CA SER A 240 4.24 -3.73 -33.85
C SER A 240 2.97 -3.54 -33.02
N ALA A 241 2.02 -2.74 -33.51
CA ALA A 241 0.73 -2.55 -32.85
C ALA A 241 -0.01 -3.87 -32.69
N ARG A 242 -0.06 -4.70 -33.74
CA ARG A 242 -0.73 -6.02 -33.71
C ARG A 242 -0.08 -6.94 -32.69
N ALA A 243 1.26 -7.00 -32.63
CA ALA A 243 1.99 -7.82 -31.67
C ALA A 243 1.70 -7.41 -30.23
N ASP A 244 1.77 -6.11 -29.90
CA ASP A 244 1.52 -5.56 -28.57
C ASP A 244 0.07 -5.78 -28.11
N LEU A 245 -0.90 -5.52 -29.00
CA LEU A 245 -2.31 -5.70 -28.68
C LEU A 245 -2.68 -7.18 -28.50
N ALA A 246 -2.08 -8.08 -29.30
CA ALA A 246 -2.25 -9.52 -29.13
C ALA A 246 -1.68 -9.99 -27.78
N HIS A 247 -0.51 -9.49 -27.38
CA HIS A 247 0.08 -9.80 -26.08
C HIS A 247 -0.79 -9.26 -24.94
N CYS A 248 -1.30 -8.04 -25.04
CA CYS A 248 -2.24 -7.45 -24.10
C CYS A 248 -3.48 -8.34 -23.89
N VAL A 249 -4.11 -8.81 -24.95
CA VAL A 249 -5.26 -9.73 -24.87
C VAL A 249 -4.88 -11.06 -24.20
N LYS A 250 -3.69 -11.60 -24.48
CA LYS A 250 -3.19 -12.84 -23.90
C LYS A 250 -2.99 -12.74 -22.37
N LEU A 251 -2.59 -11.57 -21.86
CA LEU A 251 -2.43 -11.36 -20.41
C LEU A 251 -3.77 -11.48 -19.67
N SER A 252 -4.79 -10.82 -20.13
CA SER A 252 -6.17 -10.98 -19.64
C SER A 252 -7.14 -10.29 -20.59
N GLU A 253 -8.15 -11.01 -21.04
CA GLU A 253 -9.22 -10.46 -21.87
C GLU A 253 -10.33 -9.80 -21.07
N ALA A 254 -10.48 -10.19 -19.80
CA ALA A 254 -11.59 -9.74 -18.95
C ALA A 254 -11.43 -8.30 -18.47
N THR A 255 -10.20 -7.80 -18.38
CA THR A 255 -9.91 -6.44 -17.92
C THR A 255 -10.36 -5.37 -18.92
N SER A 256 -10.42 -4.12 -18.45
CA SER A 256 -10.71 -2.96 -19.32
C SER A 256 -9.66 -2.81 -20.43
N ALA A 257 -8.37 -2.96 -20.09
CA ALA A 257 -7.28 -2.90 -21.07
C ALA A 257 -7.36 -4.05 -22.08
N GLY A 258 -7.66 -5.28 -21.64
CA GLY A 258 -7.81 -6.43 -22.53
C GLY A 258 -8.97 -6.27 -23.51
N LYS A 259 -10.10 -5.75 -23.07
CA LYS A 259 -11.25 -5.43 -23.94
C LYS A 259 -10.91 -4.32 -24.97
N GLU A 260 -10.19 -3.29 -24.54
CA GLU A 260 -9.67 -2.25 -25.46
C GLU A 260 -8.73 -2.86 -26.49
N CYS A 261 -7.74 -3.66 -26.05
CA CYS A 261 -6.80 -4.34 -26.95
C CYS A 261 -7.50 -5.21 -27.97
N ARG A 262 -8.49 -6.01 -27.56
CA ARG A 262 -9.30 -6.84 -28.48
C ARG A 262 -10.05 -5.98 -29.51
N SER A 263 -10.70 -4.92 -29.07
CA SER A 263 -11.41 -4.00 -29.94
C SER A 263 -10.49 -3.36 -30.97
N MET A 264 -9.29 -2.95 -30.57
CA MET A 264 -8.31 -2.38 -31.50
C MET A 264 -7.76 -3.43 -32.46
N LEU A 265 -7.41 -4.63 -31.95
CA LEU A 265 -6.87 -5.72 -32.78
C LEU A 265 -7.85 -6.15 -33.88
N SER A 266 -9.16 -6.12 -33.61
CA SER A 266 -10.18 -6.43 -34.62
C SER A 266 -10.22 -5.43 -35.77
N LYS A 267 -9.75 -4.19 -35.58
CA LYS A 267 -9.68 -3.12 -36.59
C LYS A 267 -8.39 -3.16 -37.41
N LEU A 268 -7.40 -3.96 -37.01
CA LEU A 268 -6.11 -4.13 -37.68
C LEU A 268 -6.11 -5.30 -38.69
N LYS A 269 -7.27 -5.84 -39.02
CA LYS A 269 -7.44 -6.92 -39.98
C LYS A 269 -7.27 -6.44 -41.42
#